data_c6dbdb4c58e17cf5c0685cd64f9d6b0e
#
_entry.id   c6dbdb4c58e17cf5c0685cd64f9d6b0e
#
_cell.length_a   1.000
_cell.length_b   1.000
_cell.length_c   1.000
_cell.angle_alpha   90.00
_cell.angle_beta   90.00
_cell.angle_gamma   90.00
#
_symmetry.space_group_name_H-M   'P 1'
#
loop_
_entity.id
_entity.type
_entity.pdbx_description
1 polymer ?
#
loop_
_entity_poly.entity_id
_entity_poly.type
_entity_poly.pdbx_seq_one_letter_code
_entity_poly.pdbx_strand_id
1 'polypeptide(L)'
;MSGFGAAGAPPAPSIDGWKHLRTGKVRDLYSNDSGEILLVASDRISAFDWVLPTTIPNKGAILTQLSLFWFELLADIVPNHIISDDVPSSVADRAVIVQPLEMFAIECVARGYLTGSGLTEYSSNQAVCGNPLPAGLVDGSQLPASIFTPATKAEIGDHDINIDFDSAAKIVGADQAEELRDLTLKLYDTAADFASSRGIILADTKFEFGINIAGEITLGDEALTPDSSRFWEADGWAPGASQPSFDKQFVRDWLTTSGWDKNSTPPELPAEIVEKTAARYEQAFERITGSKF
;
A
#
# COMPACT_ATOMS: atom_id res chain seq x y z
N MET A 1 18.32 -23.87 -1.50
CA MET A 1 18.29 -22.49 -0.98
C MET A 1 16.85 -22.23 -0.58
N SER A 2 16.56 -22.22 0.71
CA SER A 2 15.22 -21.96 1.25
C SER A 2 14.88 -20.50 0.98
N GLY A 3 13.84 -20.26 0.17
CA GLY A 3 13.37 -18.92 -0.13
C GLY A 3 12.98 -18.21 1.16
N PHE A 4 13.46 -16.99 1.33
CA PHE A 4 13.05 -16.09 2.41
C PHE A 4 11.62 -15.66 2.16
N GLY A 5 10.66 -16.35 2.79
CA GLY A 5 9.26 -15.94 2.84
C GLY A 5 9.03 -15.02 4.04
N ALA A 6 7.98 -14.18 3.97
CA ALA A 6 7.54 -13.39 5.11
C ALA A 6 7.17 -14.32 6.28
N ALA A 7 7.53 -13.94 7.52
CA ALA A 7 7.26 -14.75 8.69
C ALA A 7 5.75 -15.06 8.81
N GLY A 8 5.40 -16.35 8.90
CA GLY A 8 4.02 -16.83 8.99
C GLY A 8 3.28 -17.02 7.66
N ALA A 9 3.88 -16.65 6.51
CA ALA A 9 3.22 -16.88 5.22
C ALA A 9 3.20 -18.39 4.86
N PRO A 10 2.06 -18.94 4.39
CA PRO A 10 2.01 -20.30 3.86
C PRO A 10 2.81 -20.40 2.56
N PRO A 11 3.20 -21.62 2.14
CA PRO A 11 3.84 -21.83 0.85
C PRO A 11 3.00 -21.28 -0.30
N ALA A 12 3.66 -20.59 -1.24
CA ALA A 12 3.00 -20.10 -2.44
C ALA A 12 2.46 -21.26 -3.30
N PRO A 13 1.28 -21.12 -3.92
CA PRO A 13 0.72 -22.14 -4.80
C PRO A 13 1.59 -22.36 -6.04
N SER A 14 1.59 -23.57 -6.59
CA SER A 14 2.21 -23.85 -7.89
C SER A 14 1.30 -23.36 -9.01
N ILE A 15 1.85 -22.65 -10.00
CA ILE A 15 1.13 -22.14 -11.17
C ILE A 15 1.83 -22.64 -12.43
N ASP A 16 1.08 -23.33 -13.30
CA ASP A 16 1.63 -23.93 -14.51
C ASP A 16 2.23 -22.86 -15.44
N GLY A 17 3.45 -23.09 -15.91
CA GLY A 17 4.19 -22.15 -16.77
C GLY A 17 4.88 -21.01 -16.00
N TRP A 18 4.76 -20.96 -14.65
CA TRP A 18 5.32 -19.90 -13.84
C TRP A 18 6.20 -20.45 -12.70
N LYS A 19 7.41 -19.96 -12.61
CA LYS A 19 8.36 -20.32 -11.56
C LYS A 19 8.23 -19.35 -10.38
N HIS A 20 7.96 -19.87 -9.20
CA HIS A 20 7.92 -19.05 -7.99
C HIS A 20 9.28 -18.40 -7.72
N LEU A 21 9.28 -17.10 -7.49
CA LEU A 21 10.46 -16.28 -7.16
C LEU A 21 10.52 -15.94 -5.67
N ARG A 22 9.41 -15.38 -5.14
CA ARG A 22 9.39 -14.81 -3.80
C ARG A 22 7.97 -14.78 -3.23
N THR A 23 7.84 -15.00 -1.92
CA THR A 23 6.62 -14.77 -1.13
C THR A 23 6.82 -13.53 -0.26
N GLY A 24 5.99 -12.51 -0.48
CA GLY A 24 5.87 -11.35 0.41
C GLY A 24 4.81 -11.55 1.49
N LYS A 25 4.55 -10.52 2.30
CA LYS A 25 3.53 -10.57 3.37
C LYS A 25 2.13 -10.92 2.80
N VAL A 26 1.76 -10.32 1.67
CA VAL A 26 0.41 -10.47 1.08
C VAL A 26 0.43 -10.78 -0.42
N ARG A 27 1.58 -10.87 -1.05
CA ARG A 27 1.74 -11.18 -2.48
C ARG A 27 2.79 -12.24 -2.74
N ASP A 28 2.62 -12.97 -3.82
CA ASP A 28 3.58 -13.93 -4.34
C ASP A 28 4.01 -13.50 -5.75
N LEU A 29 5.30 -13.59 -6.02
CA LEU A 29 5.89 -13.26 -7.31
C LEU A 29 6.37 -14.51 -8.01
N TYR A 30 6.09 -14.58 -9.31
CA TYR A 30 6.54 -15.65 -10.19
C TYR A 30 7.15 -15.05 -11.46
N SER A 31 7.96 -15.81 -12.17
CA SER A 31 8.46 -15.46 -13.50
C SER A 31 8.19 -16.55 -14.50
N ASN A 32 8.07 -16.19 -15.78
CA ASN A 32 8.06 -17.11 -16.90
C ASN A 32 9.39 -17.07 -17.66
N ASP A 33 9.51 -17.89 -18.70
CA ASP A 33 10.70 -17.97 -19.54
C ASP A 33 10.93 -16.72 -20.40
N SER A 34 9.91 -15.87 -20.58
CA SER A 34 10.01 -14.58 -21.27
C SER A 34 10.56 -13.45 -20.37
N GLY A 35 10.72 -13.72 -19.07
CA GLY A 35 11.21 -12.74 -18.10
C GLY A 35 10.10 -11.82 -17.54
N GLU A 36 8.84 -12.07 -17.90
CA GLU A 36 7.70 -11.39 -17.30
C GLU A 36 7.48 -11.85 -15.86
N ILE A 37 6.89 -10.98 -15.06
CA ILE A 37 6.56 -11.25 -13.66
C ILE A 37 5.04 -11.40 -13.52
N LEU A 38 4.59 -12.49 -12.90
CA LEU A 38 3.21 -12.63 -12.44
C LEU A 38 3.15 -12.23 -10.97
N LEU A 39 2.44 -11.17 -10.69
CA LEU A 39 2.22 -10.64 -9.35
C LEU A 39 0.85 -11.13 -8.86
N VAL A 40 0.84 -11.97 -7.84
CA VAL A 40 -0.37 -12.60 -7.31
C VAL A 40 -0.68 -12.05 -5.92
N ALA A 41 -1.78 -11.32 -5.78
CA ALA A 41 -2.29 -10.90 -4.49
C ALA A 41 -3.03 -12.05 -3.80
N SER A 42 -2.76 -12.23 -2.52
CA SER A 42 -3.40 -13.26 -1.71
C SER A 42 -4.43 -12.68 -0.76
N ASP A 43 -5.26 -13.54 -0.17
CA ASP A 43 -6.20 -13.16 0.87
C ASP A 43 -5.54 -13.05 2.26
N ARG A 44 -4.21 -13.20 2.33
CA ARG A 44 -3.44 -12.98 3.55
C ARG A 44 -3.60 -11.54 4.02
N ILE A 45 -3.65 -11.35 5.33
CA ILE A 45 -3.61 -10.02 5.95
C ILE A 45 -2.42 -9.95 6.89
N SER A 46 -1.75 -8.81 6.90
CA SER A 46 -0.63 -8.55 7.80
C SER A 46 -0.92 -7.35 8.69
N ALA A 47 -0.54 -7.47 9.95
CA ALA A 47 -0.57 -6.37 10.91
C ALA A 47 0.62 -6.50 11.87
N PHE A 48 1.20 -5.36 12.29
CA PHE A 48 2.38 -5.32 13.18
C PHE A 48 3.51 -6.22 12.68
N ASP A 49 3.78 -6.21 11.36
CA ASP A 49 4.79 -7.00 10.62
C ASP A 49 4.60 -8.51 10.59
N TRP A 50 3.52 -9.02 11.14
CA TRP A 50 3.14 -10.42 11.08
C TRP A 50 2.10 -10.68 9.99
N VAL A 51 2.27 -11.81 9.28
CA VAL A 51 1.17 -12.39 8.49
C VAL A 51 0.29 -13.17 9.45
N LEU A 52 -0.99 -12.83 9.47
CA LEU A 52 -1.95 -13.48 10.36
C LEU A 52 -2.33 -14.88 9.82
N PRO A 53 -2.65 -15.84 10.70
CA PRO A 53 -3.05 -17.18 10.27
C PRO A 53 -4.41 -17.19 9.56
N THR A 54 -5.25 -16.18 9.82
CA THR A 54 -6.57 -16.03 9.20
C THR A 54 -6.51 -15.17 7.96
N THR A 55 -7.19 -15.56 6.89
CA THR A 55 -7.31 -14.79 5.64
C THR A 55 -8.60 -13.97 5.62
N ILE A 56 -8.61 -12.93 4.77
CA ILE A 56 -9.82 -12.11 4.50
C ILE A 56 -10.34 -12.46 3.12
N PRO A 57 -11.54 -13.03 2.99
CA PRO A 57 -12.10 -13.45 1.70
C PRO A 57 -12.10 -12.32 0.67
N ASN A 58 -11.76 -12.66 -0.58
CA ASN A 58 -11.71 -11.74 -1.72
C ASN A 58 -10.69 -10.60 -1.65
N LYS A 59 -9.94 -10.48 -0.53
CA LYS A 59 -9.00 -9.37 -0.35
C LYS A 59 -8.03 -9.23 -1.52
N GLY A 60 -7.41 -10.33 -1.95
CA GLY A 60 -6.46 -10.31 -3.05
C GLY A 60 -7.05 -9.80 -4.36
N ALA A 61 -8.26 -10.25 -4.69
CA ALA A 61 -8.96 -9.80 -5.88
C ALA A 61 -9.36 -8.32 -5.80
N ILE A 62 -9.90 -7.88 -4.67
CA ILE A 62 -10.26 -6.46 -4.45
C ILE A 62 -9.03 -5.55 -4.62
N LEU A 63 -7.89 -5.90 -4.02
CA LEU A 63 -6.68 -5.09 -4.13
C LEU A 63 -6.17 -5.02 -5.58
N THR A 64 -6.20 -6.13 -6.29
CA THR A 64 -5.77 -6.18 -7.70
C THR A 64 -6.67 -5.33 -8.57
N GLN A 65 -8.00 -5.48 -8.46
CA GLN A 65 -8.96 -4.73 -9.26
C GLN A 65 -8.93 -3.21 -8.93
N LEU A 66 -8.72 -2.83 -7.67
CA LEU A 66 -8.50 -1.42 -7.30
C LEU A 66 -7.21 -0.88 -7.92
N SER A 67 -6.11 -1.63 -7.87
CA SER A 67 -4.85 -1.19 -8.48
C SER A 67 -4.99 -1.00 -9.98
N LEU A 68 -5.65 -1.91 -10.69
CA LEU A 68 -5.92 -1.79 -12.12
C LEU A 68 -6.73 -0.53 -12.44
N PHE A 69 -7.80 -0.26 -11.69
CA PHE A 69 -8.60 0.95 -11.82
C PHE A 69 -7.76 2.22 -11.68
N TRP A 70 -6.88 2.28 -10.67
CA TRP A 70 -6.03 3.44 -10.44
C TRP A 70 -4.91 3.57 -11.49
N PHE A 71 -4.32 2.46 -11.93
CA PHE A 71 -3.33 2.48 -13.00
C PHE A 71 -3.90 3.03 -14.31
N GLU A 72 -5.15 2.70 -14.62
CA GLU A 72 -5.84 3.25 -15.79
C GLU A 72 -6.13 4.75 -15.61
N LEU A 73 -6.69 5.16 -14.47
CA LEU A 73 -7.03 6.55 -14.19
C LEU A 73 -5.81 7.48 -14.17
N LEU A 74 -4.68 6.99 -13.72
CA LEU A 74 -3.44 7.77 -13.57
C LEU A 74 -2.45 7.61 -14.73
N ALA A 75 -2.81 6.89 -15.80
CA ALA A 75 -1.92 6.53 -16.91
C ALA A 75 -1.33 7.76 -17.64
N ASP A 76 -2.04 8.88 -17.67
CA ASP A 76 -1.55 10.12 -18.31
C ASP A 76 -0.50 10.85 -17.47
N ILE A 77 -0.26 10.44 -16.22
CA ILE A 77 0.71 11.09 -15.31
C ILE A 77 2.05 10.37 -15.34
N VAL A 78 2.01 9.04 -15.26
CA VAL A 78 3.21 8.20 -15.22
C VAL A 78 2.90 6.83 -15.85
N PRO A 79 3.81 6.23 -16.61
CA PRO A 79 3.66 4.86 -17.06
C PRO A 79 3.60 3.90 -15.87
N ASN A 80 2.90 2.78 -16.03
CA ASN A 80 2.85 1.73 -15.03
C ASN A 80 3.42 0.40 -15.56
N HIS A 81 3.61 -0.55 -14.68
CA HIS A 81 4.28 -1.81 -15.00
C HIS A 81 3.36 -2.89 -15.61
N ILE A 82 2.06 -2.66 -15.73
CA ILE A 82 1.10 -3.67 -16.17
C ILE A 82 1.33 -4.00 -17.64
N ILE A 83 1.45 -5.29 -17.95
CA ILE A 83 1.46 -5.84 -19.31
C ILE A 83 0.08 -6.39 -19.66
N SER A 84 -0.53 -7.19 -18.74
CA SER A 84 -1.79 -7.87 -18.99
C SER A 84 -2.47 -8.29 -17.67
N ASP A 85 -3.78 -8.35 -17.71
CA ASP A 85 -4.65 -8.99 -16.71
C ASP A 85 -5.18 -10.36 -17.18
N ASP A 86 -4.82 -10.79 -18.40
CA ASP A 86 -5.07 -12.15 -18.88
C ASP A 86 -4.06 -13.12 -18.26
N VAL A 87 -4.45 -13.69 -17.14
CA VAL A 87 -3.62 -14.54 -16.26
C VAL A 87 -4.16 -15.97 -16.18
N PRO A 88 -3.35 -16.94 -15.68
CA PRO A 88 -3.85 -18.30 -15.45
C PRO A 88 -5.12 -18.32 -14.61
N SER A 89 -6.11 -19.17 -15.00
CA SER A 89 -7.42 -19.24 -14.35
C SER A 89 -7.38 -19.55 -12.85
N SER A 90 -6.32 -20.20 -12.38
CA SER A 90 -6.10 -20.51 -10.96
C SER A 90 -5.87 -19.25 -10.09
N VAL A 91 -5.52 -18.13 -10.71
CA VAL A 91 -5.25 -16.83 -10.06
C VAL A 91 -6.02 -15.69 -10.72
N ALA A 92 -7.08 -15.99 -11.46
CA ALA A 92 -7.94 -14.99 -12.06
C ALA A 92 -8.42 -13.96 -11.00
N ASP A 93 -8.64 -12.73 -11.45
CA ASP A 93 -9.09 -11.57 -10.68
C ASP A 93 -8.10 -11.04 -9.63
N ARG A 94 -7.10 -11.84 -9.20
CA ARG A 94 -6.14 -11.50 -8.14
C ARG A 94 -4.69 -11.42 -8.59
N ALA A 95 -4.43 -11.51 -9.88
CA ALA A 95 -3.08 -11.46 -10.42
C ALA A 95 -3.01 -10.56 -11.64
N VAL A 96 -1.79 -10.07 -11.93
CA VAL A 96 -1.44 -9.31 -13.13
C VAL A 96 -0.08 -9.75 -13.64
N ILE A 97 0.11 -9.72 -14.96
CA ILE A 97 1.42 -9.86 -15.59
C ILE A 97 2.02 -8.47 -15.73
N VAL A 98 3.25 -8.31 -15.23
CA VAL A 98 3.94 -7.03 -15.19
C VAL A 98 5.34 -7.13 -15.78
N GLN A 99 5.83 -6.01 -16.34
CA GLN A 99 7.24 -5.89 -16.71
C GLN A 99 8.12 -5.81 -15.45
N PRO A 100 9.31 -6.41 -15.47
CA PRO A 100 10.27 -6.22 -14.40
C PRO A 100 10.76 -4.76 -14.37
N LEU A 101 10.90 -4.23 -13.16
CA LEU A 101 11.43 -2.89 -12.93
C LEU A 101 12.70 -2.97 -12.07
N GLU A 102 13.65 -2.09 -12.32
CA GLU A 102 14.72 -1.80 -11.37
C GLU A 102 14.17 -0.86 -10.30
N MET A 103 13.71 -1.44 -9.19
CA MET A 103 12.98 -0.71 -8.14
C MET A 103 13.89 0.25 -7.38
N PHE A 104 13.41 1.49 -7.16
CA PHE A 104 14.09 2.40 -6.24
C PHE A 104 14.06 1.87 -4.80
N ALA A 105 15.14 2.14 -4.07
CA ALA A 105 15.33 1.66 -2.69
C ALA A 105 14.66 2.56 -1.63
N ILE A 106 13.62 3.28 -2.03
CA ILE A 106 12.78 4.08 -1.13
C ILE A 106 11.31 3.79 -1.39
N GLU A 107 10.48 4.01 -0.38
CA GLU A 107 9.04 4.11 -0.49
C GLU A 107 8.65 5.58 -0.65
N CYS A 108 7.81 5.87 -1.62
CA CYS A 108 7.36 7.22 -1.94
C CYS A 108 5.98 7.45 -1.30
N VAL A 109 5.97 8.12 -0.15
CA VAL A 109 4.73 8.36 0.61
C VAL A 109 4.29 9.82 0.46
N ALA A 110 3.02 10.02 0.11
CA ALA A 110 2.36 11.33 0.15
C ALA A 110 1.34 11.36 1.29
N ARG A 111 1.24 12.50 1.96
CA ARG A 111 0.28 12.72 3.06
C ARG A 111 -0.45 14.05 2.85
N GLY A 112 -1.78 14.01 2.86
CA GLY A 112 -2.64 15.20 2.95
C GLY A 112 -3.25 15.36 4.33
N TYR A 113 -3.09 14.36 5.20
CA TYR A 113 -3.58 14.36 6.58
C TYR A 113 -2.50 13.83 7.52
N LEU A 114 -2.52 14.33 8.75
CA LEU A 114 -1.58 13.94 9.79
C LEU A 114 -2.10 12.71 10.55
N THR A 115 -1.43 11.56 10.40
CA THR A 115 -1.78 10.31 11.10
C THR A 115 -0.61 9.33 11.10
N GLY A 116 -0.72 8.23 11.83
CA GLY A 116 0.24 7.13 11.85
C GLY A 116 1.65 7.58 12.22
N SER A 117 2.67 7.13 11.47
CA SER A 117 4.08 7.47 11.72
C SER A 117 4.34 8.98 11.59
N GLY A 118 3.61 9.68 10.70
CA GLY A 118 3.69 11.13 10.57
C GLY A 118 3.25 11.86 11.83
N LEU A 119 2.17 11.43 12.48
CA LEU A 119 1.73 12.00 13.75
C LEU A 119 2.75 11.77 14.87
N THR A 120 3.34 10.57 14.92
CA THR A 120 4.38 10.25 15.91
C THR A 120 5.58 11.17 15.77
N GLU A 121 6.06 11.37 14.55
CA GLU A 121 7.18 12.26 14.25
C GLU A 121 6.83 13.74 14.54
N TYR A 122 5.68 14.22 14.08
CA TYR A 122 5.18 15.57 14.34
C TYR A 122 5.09 15.89 15.84
N SER A 123 4.65 14.95 16.65
CA SER A 123 4.53 15.12 18.09
C SER A 123 5.87 15.41 18.78
N SER A 124 6.98 15.06 18.15
CA SER A 124 8.33 15.24 18.68
C SER A 124 8.97 16.57 18.27
N ASN A 125 8.72 17.04 17.04
CA ASN A 125 9.47 18.16 16.45
C ASN A 125 8.64 19.13 15.60
N GLN A 126 7.31 18.94 15.52
CA GLN A 126 6.39 19.72 14.67
C GLN A 126 6.77 19.70 13.18
N ALA A 127 7.38 18.61 12.73
CA ALA A 127 7.72 18.37 11.34
C ALA A 127 7.51 16.89 10.99
N VAL A 128 7.40 16.57 9.71
CA VAL A 128 7.39 15.20 9.19
C VAL A 128 8.37 15.12 8.02
N CYS A 129 9.35 14.23 8.09
CA CYS A 129 10.40 14.06 7.07
C CYS A 129 11.05 15.40 6.67
N GLY A 130 11.33 16.27 7.65
CA GLY A 130 11.88 17.61 7.41
C GLY A 130 10.88 18.66 6.92
N ASN A 131 9.62 18.30 6.63
CA ASN A 131 8.57 19.27 6.29
C ASN A 131 8.01 19.92 7.57
N PRO A 132 8.23 21.22 7.82
CA PRO A 132 7.68 21.90 8.99
C PRO A 132 6.17 22.05 8.85
N LEU A 133 5.44 21.79 9.92
CA LEU A 133 3.98 21.86 9.94
C LEU A 133 3.48 22.87 11.00
N PRO A 134 2.27 23.44 10.82
CA PRO A 134 1.67 24.33 11.81
C PRO A 134 1.54 23.66 13.18
N ALA A 135 1.64 24.45 14.25
CA ALA A 135 1.39 23.98 15.60
C ALA A 135 -0.10 23.66 15.84
N GLY A 136 -0.37 22.71 16.74
CA GLY A 136 -1.73 22.37 17.17
C GLY A 136 -2.45 21.35 16.29
N LEU A 137 -1.77 20.73 15.33
CA LEU A 137 -2.34 19.60 14.59
C LEU A 137 -2.49 18.38 15.50
N VAL A 138 -3.57 17.64 15.29
CA VAL A 138 -3.92 16.41 16.01
C VAL A 138 -4.12 15.26 14.99
N ASP A 139 -4.32 14.05 15.47
CA ASP A 139 -4.59 12.91 14.58
C ASP A 139 -5.78 13.19 13.66
N GLY A 140 -5.63 12.88 12.37
CA GLY A 140 -6.65 13.16 11.35
C GLY A 140 -6.75 14.63 10.91
N SER A 141 -5.89 15.53 11.39
CA SER A 141 -5.85 16.92 10.89
C SER A 141 -5.46 16.95 9.42
N GLN A 142 -6.22 17.70 8.61
CA GLN A 142 -5.83 17.99 7.23
C GLN A 142 -4.61 18.91 7.21
N LEU A 143 -3.65 18.61 6.37
CA LEU A 143 -2.46 19.44 6.15
C LEU A 143 -2.79 20.64 5.23
N PRO A 144 -2.07 21.76 5.34
CA PRO A 144 -2.25 22.92 4.45
C PRO A 144 -2.02 22.59 2.96
N ALA A 145 -1.15 21.65 2.68
CA ALA A 145 -0.87 21.07 1.37
C ALA A 145 -0.38 19.64 1.56
N SER A 146 -0.46 18.82 0.52
CA SER A 146 0.13 17.48 0.52
C SER A 146 1.66 17.58 0.66
N ILE A 147 2.25 16.65 1.41
CA ILE A 147 3.69 16.60 1.64
C ILE A 147 4.26 15.24 1.21
N PHE A 148 5.49 15.27 0.67
CA PHE A 148 6.26 14.07 0.37
C PHE A 148 7.05 13.65 1.62
N THR A 149 6.83 12.42 2.07
CA THR A 149 7.41 11.86 3.28
C THR A 149 7.98 10.48 3.00
N PRO A 150 9.14 10.40 2.29
CA PRO A 150 9.71 9.13 1.90
C PRO A 150 10.14 8.29 3.10
N ALA A 151 10.21 6.97 2.87
CA ALA A 151 10.76 6.04 3.84
C ALA A 151 11.83 5.15 3.20
N THR A 152 12.73 4.63 4.03
CA THR A 152 13.64 3.55 3.58
C THR A 152 12.81 2.32 3.29
N LYS A 153 13.23 1.53 2.29
CA LYS A 153 12.67 0.21 2.05
C LYS A 153 13.43 -0.77 2.92
N ALA A 154 12.83 -1.15 4.06
CA ALA A 154 13.45 -2.04 5.03
C ALA A 154 13.67 -3.45 4.47
N GLU A 155 14.70 -4.15 4.95
CA GLU A 155 14.83 -5.59 4.73
C GLU A 155 13.69 -6.35 5.44
N ILE A 156 13.44 -7.60 5.01
CA ILE A 156 12.36 -8.42 5.59
C ILE A 156 12.63 -8.63 7.08
N GLY A 157 11.73 -8.08 7.92
CA GLY A 157 11.82 -8.19 9.38
C GLY A 157 12.14 -6.86 10.09
N ASP A 158 12.53 -5.83 9.33
CA ASP A 158 12.73 -4.48 9.84
C ASP A 158 11.54 -3.57 9.46
N HIS A 159 11.48 -2.39 10.09
CA HIS A 159 10.45 -1.38 9.81
C HIS A 159 10.96 -0.34 8.82
N ASP A 160 10.08 0.08 7.91
CA ASP A 160 10.32 1.25 7.07
C ASP A 160 10.45 2.49 7.96
N ILE A 161 11.55 3.24 7.78
CA ILE A 161 11.87 4.41 8.59
C ILE A 161 11.65 5.65 7.74
N ASN A 162 10.84 6.59 8.24
CA ASN A 162 10.70 7.90 7.64
C ASN A 162 12.07 8.58 7.49
N ILE A 163 12.34 9.13 6.32
CA ILE A 163 13.58 9.87 6.03
C ILE A 163 13.23 11.24 5.42
N ASP A 164 14.12 12.21 5.57
CA ASP A 164 13.98 13.48 4.90
C ASP A 164 14.34 13.39 3.41
N PHE A 165 14.01 14.44 2.66
CA PHE A 165 14.27 14.53 1.23
C PHE A 165 15.76 14.39 0.90
N ASP A 166 16.65 15.02 1.68
CA ASP A 166 18.10 14.96 1.45
C ASP A 166 18.65 13.54 1.63
N SER A 167 18.09 12.80 2.56
CA SER A 167 18.43 11.38 2.76
C SER A 167 17.91 10.49 1.62
N ALA A 168 16.70 10.73 1.14
CA ALA A 168 16.16 10.06 -0.05
C ALA A 168 17.04 10.37 -1.28
N ALA A 169 17.43 11.62 -1.50
CA ALA A 169 18.31 12.04 -2.60
C ALA A 169 19.70 11.37 -2.55
N LYS A 170 20.22 11.09 -1.36
CA LYS A 170 21.49 10.32 -1.22
C LYS A 170 21.34 8.86 -1.62
N ILE A 171 20.14 8.29 -1.49
CA ILE A 171 19.86 6.88 -1.83
C ILE A 171 19.62 6.72 -3.32
N VAL A 172 18.78 7.57 -3.93
CA VAL A 172 18.31 7.38 -5.31
C VAL A 172 18.95 8.34 -6.30
N GLY A 173 19.69 9.36 -5.86
CA GLY A 173 20.19 10.46 -6.69
C GLY A 173 19.28 11.70 -6.60
N ALA A 174 19.86 12.89 -6.73
CA ALA A 174 19.14 14.15 -6.53
C ALA A 174 18.03 14.35 -7.57
N ASP A 175 18.35 14.17 -8.85
CA ASP A 175 17.41 14.36 -9.96
C ASP A 175 16.24 13.36 -9.86
N GLN A 176 16.53 12.09 -9.55
CA GLN A 176 15.50 11.06 -9.35
C GLN A 176 14.63 11.36 -8.11
N ALA A 177 15.22 11.85 -7.03
CA ALA A 177 14.45 12.19 -5.83
C ALA A 177 13.47 13.35 -6.09
N GLU A 178 13.87 14.36 -6.87
CA GLU A 178 12.97 15.44 -7.28
C GLU A 178 11.83 14.93 -8.16
N GLU A 179 12.13 14.12 -9.16
CA GLU A 179 11.11 13.55 -10.06
C GLU A 179 10.15 12.62 -9.29
N LEU A 180 10.67 11.75 -8.40
CA LEU A 180 9.85 10.88 -7.56
C LEU A 180 8.94 11.67 -6.62
N ARG A 181 9.44 12.75 -6.00
CA ARG A 181 8.62 13.64 -5.19
C ARG A 181 7.48 14.25 -5.99
N ASP A 182 7.80 14.84 -7.14
CA ASP A 182 6.84 15.58 -7.95
C ASP A 182 5.77 14.63 -8.54
N LEU A 183 6.18 13.44 -9.00
CA LEU A 183 5.25 12.38 -9.43
C LEU A 183 4.36 11.90 -8.28
N THR A 184 4.95 11.65 -7.10
CA THR A 184 4.22 11.18 -5.91
C THR A 184 3.13 12.16 -5.50
N LEU A 185 3.46 13.45 -5.41
CA LEU A 185 2.50 14.48 -5.04
C LEU A 185 1.42 14.66 -6.11
N LYS A 186 1.78 14.65 -7.40
CA LYS A 186 0.82 14.76 -8.50
C LYS A 186 -0.16 13.58 -8.54
N LEU A 187 0.34 12.36 -8.36
CA LEU A 187 -0.50 11.15 -8.29
C LEU A 187 -1.44 11.22 -7.09
N TYR A 188 -0.90 11.58 -5.91
CA TYR A 188 -1.68 11.73 -4.69
C TYR A 188 -2.80 12.76 -4.83
N ASP A 189 -2.48 13.98 -5.27
CA ASP A 189 -3.46 15.06 -5.38
C ASP A 189 -4.56 14.70 -6.38
N THR A 190 -4.21 14.11 -7.54
CA THR A 190 -5.18 13.63 -8.52
C THR A 190 -6.11 12.55 -7.92
N ALA A 191 -5.54 11.59 -7.21
CA ALA A 191 -6.31 10.52 -6.59
C ALA A 191 -7.16 11.03 -5.40
N ALA A 192 -6.67 11.99 -4.61
CA ALA A 192 -7.38 12.58 -3.50
C ALA A 192 -8.59 13.39 -3.97
N ASP A 193 -8.44 14.16 -5.05
CA ASP A 193 -9.55 14.89 -5.68
C ASP A 193 -10.63 13.93 -6.21
N PHE A 194 -10.21 12.85 -6.88
CA PHE A 194 -11.14 11.83 -7.35
C PHE A 194 -11.88 11.16 -6.18
N ALA A 195 -11.15 10.68 -5.16
CA ALA A 195 -11.71 10.03 -3.98
C ALA A 195 -12.69 10.96 -3.23
N SER A 196 -12.34 12.24 -3.11
CA SER A 196 -13.20 13.27 -2.51
C SER A 196 -14.55 13.39 -3.23
N SER A 197 -14.56 13.30 -4.56
CA SER A 197 -15.80 13.29 -5.36
C SER A 197 -16.72 12.09 -5.07
N ARG A 198 -16.16 11.03 -4.45
CA ARG A 198 -16.85 9.80 -4.04
C ARG A 198 -17.14 9.75 -2.53
N GLY A 199 -16.94 10.87 -1.81
CA GLY A 199 -17.15 10.94 -0.36
C GLY A 199 -16.07 10.18 0.45
N ILE A 200 -14.88 10.03 -0.11
CA ILE A 200 -13.74 9.35 0.52
C ILE A 200 -12.60 10.35 0.68
N ILE A 201 -11.98 10.34 1.86
CA ILE A 201 -10.73 11.03 2.14
C ILE A 201 -9.58 10.05 1.91
N LEU A 202 -8.65 10.40 1.03
CA LEU A 202 -7.34 9.75 0.93
C LEU A 202 -6.38 10.46 1.88
N ALA A 203 -6.11 9.87 3.04
CA ALA A 203 -5.29 10.53 4.06
C ALA A 203 -3.80 10.49 3.74
N ASP A 204 -3.31 9.35 3.35
CA ASP A 204 -1.97 9.12 2.83
C ASP A 204 -1.93 7.91 1.91
N THR A 205 -0.87 7.81 1.14
CA THR A 205 -0.60 6.64 0.28
C THR A 205 0.88 6.43 0.11
N LYS A 206 1.25 5.18 -0.12
CA LYS A 206 2.58 4.74 -0.49
C LYS A 206 2.60 4.30 -1.95
N PHE A 207 3.50 4.84 -2.73
CA PHE A 207 3.83 4.38 -4.08
C PHE A 207 5.20 3.75 -4.11
N GLU A 208 5.38 2.78 -5.01
CA GLU A 208 6.67 2.20 -5.35
C GLU A 208 6.96 2.43 -6.82
N PHE A 209 8.15 2.94 -7.12
CA PHE A 209 8.59 3.21 -8.49
C PHE A 209 9.84 2.40 -8.81
N GLY A 210 10.06 2.20 -10.08
CA GLY A 210 11.28 1.63 -10.62
C GLY A 210 11.57 2.16 -12.02
N ILE A 211 12.70 1.79 -12.55
CA ILE A 211 13.10 2.10 -13.93
C ILE A 211 12.73 0.92 -14.82
N ASN A 212 12.00 1.18 -15.89
CA ASN A 212 11.68 0.18 -16.91
C ASN A 212 12.84 -0.02 -17.91
N ILE A 213 12.70 -0.96 -18.83
CA ILE A 213 13.74 -1.27 -19.84
C ILE A 213 14.04 -0.09 -20.79
N ALA A 214 13.13 0.88 -20.93
CA ALA A 214 13.32 2.09 -21.70
C ALA A 214 14.05 3.20 -20.93
N GLY A 215 14.33 2.99 -19.63
CA GLY A 215 14.96 3.98 -18.76
C GLY A 215 13.99 5.00 -18.16
N GLU A 216 12.68 4.72 -18.18
CA GLU A 216 11.65 5.63 -17.69
C GLU A 216 11.22 5.27 -16.27
N ILE A 217 10.97 6.28 -15.42
CA ILE A 217 10.34 6.08 -14.10
C ILE A 217 8.94 5.55 -14.32
N THR A 218 8.66 4.40 -13.70
CA THR A 218 7.44 3.63 -13.90
C THR A 218 6.84 3.28 -12.55
N LEU A 219 5.53 3.47 -12.39
CA LEU A 219 4.80 3.08 -11.18
C LEU A 219 4.64 1.56 -11.14
N GLY A 220 5.04 0.97 -10.02
CA GLY A 220 5.02 -0.47 -9.81
C GLY A 220 4.21 -0.89 -8.59
N ASP A 221 4.30 -2.16 -8.25
CA ASP A 221 3.62 -2.83 -7.14
C ASP A 221 2.10 -2.65 -7.17
N GLU A 222 1.48 -2.19 -6.11
CA GLU A 222 0.06 -1.80 -6.06
C GLU A 222 -0.07 -0.28 -5.95
N ALA A 223 -1.21 0.24 -6.37
CA ALA A 223 -1.50 1.66 -6.24
C ALA A 223 -2.85 1.87 -5.55
N LEU A 224 -2.84 2.73 -4.51
CA LEU A 224 -4.06 3.29 -3.92
C LEU A 224 -5.08 2.23 -3.48
N THR A 225 -4.58 1.19 -2.81
CA THR A 225 -5.41 0.15 -2.20
C THR A 225 -5.53 0.40 -0.70
N PRO A 226 -6.49 -0.23 0.00
CA PRO A 226 -6.55 -0.17 1.47
C PRO A 226 -5.32 -0.74 2.19
N ASP A 227 -4.42 -1.45 1.50
CA ASP A 227 -3.16 -1.92 2.07
C ASP A 227 -2.01 -0.90 1.94
N SER A 228 -1.98 -0.14 0.84
CA SER A 228 -0.97 0.90 0.58
C SER A 228 -1.43 2.31 0.98
N SER A 229 -2.72 2.50 1.30
CA SER A 229 -3.33 3.81 1.52
C SER A 229 -4.28 3.80 2.71
N ARG A 230 -4.44 4.96 3.35
CA ARG A 230 -5.52 5.18 4.32
C ARG A 230 -6.67 5.91 3.65
N PHE A 231 -7.78 5.21 3.50
CA PHE A 231 -9.04 5.77 3.05
C PHE A 231 -10.00 5.91 4.23
N TRP A 232 -10.61 7.09 4.38
CA TRP A 232 -11.62 7.36 5.41
C TRP A 232 -12.94 7.78 4.79
N GLU A 233 -14.04 7.50 5.47
CA GLU A 233 -15.32 8.09 5.07
C GLU A 233 -15.27 9.59 5.35
N ALA A 234 -15.63 10.42 4.37
CA ALA A 234 -15.69 11.86 4.57
C ALA A 234 -16.79 12.23 5.59
N ASP A 235 -17.92 11.50 5.54
CA ASP A 235 -18.97 11.62 6.54
C ASP A 235 -18.49 11.01 7.88
N GLY A 236 -18.38 11.84 8.91
CA GLY A 236 -17.90 11.43 10.22
C GLY A 236 -16.41 11.64 10.46
N TRP A 237 -15.66 12.14 9.47
CA TRP A 237 -14.29 12.57 9.70
C TRP A 237 -14.25 13.76 10.67
N ALA A 238 -13.39 13.68 11.68
CA ALA A 238 -13.14 14.76 12.63
C ALA A 238 -11.70 14.67 13.17
N PRO A 239 -10.92 15.77 13.10
CA PRO A 239 -9.59 15.80 13.70
C PRO A 239 -9.65 15.49 15.21
N GLY A 240 -8.69 14.68 15.69
CA GLY A 240 -8.60 14.26 17.09
C GLY A 240 -9.51 13.09 17.48
N ALA A 241 -10.30 12.58 16.55
CA ALA A 241 -11.13 11.38 16.77
C ALA A 241 -10.58 10.17 16.01
N SER A 242 -11.06 8.98 16.34
CA SER A 242 -10.83 7.77 15.53
C SER A 242 -11.54 7.92 14.19
N GLN A 243 -10.80 7.71 13.09
CA GLN A 243 -11.32 7.90 11.76
C GLN A 243 -12.10 6.67 11.26
N PRO A 244 -13.24 6.85 10.56
CA PRO A 244 -13.98 5.74 9.95
C PRO A 244 -13.23 5.22 8.72
N SER A 245 -12.33 4.26 8.94
CA SER A 245 -11.39 3.76 7.94
C SER A 245 -11.95 2.60 7.11
N PHE A 246 -11.49 2.50 5.85
CA PHE A 246 -11.75 1.37 4.96
C PHE A 246 -10.61 0.33 4.98
N ASP A 247 -9.62 0.52 5.82
CA ASP A 247 -8.47 -0.38 5.95
C ASP A 247 -8.65 -1.46 7.03
N LYS A 248 -7.56 -2.09 7.39
CA LYS A 248 -7.47 -3.14 8.42
C LYS A 248 -7.51 -2.62 9.87
N GLN A 249 -8.14 -1.46 10.14
CA GLN A 249 -8.19 -0.89 11.49
C GLN A 249 -8.93 -1.82 12.47
N PHE A 250 -10.02 -2.47 12.04
CA PHE A 250 -10.71 -3.47 12.88
C PHE A 250 -9.78 -4.60 13.35
N VAL A 251 -8.88 -5.05 12.45
CA VAL A 251 -7.90 -6.08 12.79
C VAL A 251 -6.88 -5.55 13.79
N ARG A 252 -6.36 -4.34 13.58
CA ARG A 252 -5.39 -3.71 14.50
C ARG A 252 -5.97 -3.47 15.87
N ASP A 253 -7.20 -2.97 15.94
CA ASP A 253 -7.91 -2.69 17.20
C ASP A 253 -8.15 -3.98 17.97
N TRP A 254 -8.64 -5.02 17.29
CA TRP A 254 -8.87 -6.31 17.92
C TRP A 254 -7.53 -6.92 18.42
N LEU A 255 -6.49 -6.95 17.61
CA LEU A 255 -5.17 -7.46 18.01
C LEU A 255 -4.63 -6.70 19.24
N THR A 256 -4.82 -5.39 19.29
CA THR A 256 -4.38 -4.56 20.42
C THR A 256 -5.15 -4.88 21.71
N THR A 257 -6.44 -5.18 21.58
CA THR A 257 -7.30 -5.51 22.75
C THR A 257 -7.29 -7.00 23.11
N SER A 258 -6.82 -7.88 22.24
CA SER A 258 -6.76 -9.34 22.47
C SER A 258 -5.77 -9.79 23.54
N GLY A 259 -4.85 -8.91 23.95
CA GLY A 259 -3.75 -9.24 24.86
C GLY A 259 -2.55 -9.88 24.17
N TRP A 260 -2.53 -9.92 22.84
CA TRP A 260 -1.37 -10.41 22.10
C TRP A 260 -0.15 -9.47 22.27
N ASP A 261 1.02 -10.06 22.53
CA ASP A 261 2.26 -9.36 22.86
C ASP A 261 3.00 -8.78 21.64
N LYS A 262 2.49 -9.00 20.41
CA LYS A 262 3.07 -8.61 19.11
C LYS A 262 4.43 -9.27 18.79
N ASN A 263 4.92 -10.16 19.64
CA ASN A 263 6.21 -10.84 19.48
C ASN A 263 6.08 -12.37 19.31
N SER A 264 4.94 -12.93 19.68
CA SER A 264 4.60 -14.35 19.49
C SER A 264 3.74 -14.54 18.24
N THR A 265 3.49 -15.79 17.84
CA THR A 265 2.56 -16.09 16.72
C THR A 265 1.22 -15.42 16.96
N PRO A 266 0.69 -14.66 15.98
CA PRO A 266 -0.59 -13.98 16.11
C PRO A 266 -1.75 -14.97 16.34
N PRO A 267 -2.77 -14.58 17.11
CA PRO A 267 -3.99 -15.37 17.24
C PRO A 267 -4.82 -15.36 15.95
N GLU A 268 -5.67 -16.36 15.77
CA GLU A 268 -6.68 -16.38 14.72
C GLU A 268 -7.72 -15.27 14.93
N LEU A 269 -8.15 -14.62 13.84
CA LEU A 269 -9.18 -13.59 13.91
C LEU A 269 -10.55 -14.24 14.11
N PRO A 270 -11.40 -13.67 14.99
CA PRO A 270 -12.80 -14.06 15.09
C PRO A 270 -13.55 -13.82 13.76
N ALA A 271 -14.53 -14.67 13.45
CA ALA A 271 -15.33 -14.57 12.23
C ALA A 271 -15.95 -13.17 12.05
N GLU A 272 -16.42 -12.55 13.11
CA GLU A 272 -16.97 -11.18 13.07
C GLU A 272 -15.94 -10.13 12.60
N ILE A 273 -14.67 -10.25 13.00
CA ILE A 273 -13.60 -9.35 12.57
C ILE A 273 -13.27 -9.58 11.11
N VAL A 274 -13.24 -10.85 10.67
CA VAL A 274 -13.03 -11.21 9.26
C VAL A 274 -14.14 -10.63 8.39
N GLU A 275 -15.40 -10.83 8.74
CA GLU A 275 -16.58 -10.33 8.00
C GLU A 275 -16.58 -8.80 7.91
N LYS A 276 -16.35 -8.11 9.03
CA LYS A 276 -16.28 -6.64 9.07
C LYS A 276 -15.14 -6.11 8.18
N THR A 277 -13.99 -6.78 8.23
CA THR A 277 -12.83 -6.38 7.43
C THR A 277 -13.09 -6.61 5.93
N ALA A 278 -13.62 -7.77 5.55
CA ALA A 278 -13.99 -8.05 4.16
C ALA A 278 -15.01 -7.01 3.64
N ALA A 279 -16.05 -6.73 4.40
CA ALA A 279 -17.06 -5.73 4.03
C ALA A 279 -16.45 -4.31 3.84
N ARG A 280 -15.41 -3.94 4.60
CA ARG A 280 -14.73 -2.65 4.41
C ARG A 280 -13.92 -2.60 3.10
N TYR A 281 -13.25 -3.69 2.74
CA TYR A 281 -12.54 -3.77 1.46
C TYR A 281 -13.53 -3.70 0.26
N GLU A 282 -14.65 -4.42 0.34
CA GLU A 282 -15.71 -4.37 -0.68
C GLU A 282 -16.31 -2.96 -0.78
N GLN A 283 -16.63 -2.31 0.35
CA GLN A 283 -17.13 -0.93 0.35
C GLN A 283 -16.14 0.06 -0.26
N ALA A 284 -14.84 -0.08 0.02
CA ALA A 284 -13.82 0.76 -0.61
C ALA A 284 -13.83 0.60 -2.12
N PHE A 285 -13.86 -0.66 -2.60
CA PHE A 285 -13.95 -0.95 -4.03
C PHE A 285 -15.19 -0.33 -4.67
N GLU A 286 -16.37 -0.62 -4.12
CA GLU A 286 -17.65 -0.13 -4.68
C GLU A 286 -17.72 1.41 -4.72
N ARG A 287 -17.26 2.08 -3.66
CA ARG A 287 -17.29 3.56 -3.62
C ARG A 287 -16.28 4.18 -4.58
N ILE A 288 -15.06 3.65 -4.65
CA ILE A 288 -14.02 4.20 -5.52
C ILE A 288 -14.37 3.95 -6.98
N THR A 289 -14.70 2.72 -7.35
CA THR A 289 -14.94 2.37 -8.76
C THR A 289 -16.35 2.71 -9.25
N GLY A 290 -17.32 2.73 -8.34
CA GLY A 290 -18.75 2.85 -8.66
C GLY A 290 -19.37 1.54 -9.17
N SER A 291 -18.62 0.44 -9.14
CA SER A 291 -19.04 -0.90 -9.56
C SER A 291 -19.21 -1.80 -8.35
N LYS A 292 -20.06 -2.81 -8.43
CA LYS A 292 -20.11 -3.88 -7.41
C LYS A 292 -18.96 -4.84 -7.63
N PHE A 293 -18.45 -5.36 -6.51
CA PHE A 293 -17.44 -6.43 -6.52
C PHE A 293 -18.10 -7.79 -6.66
#